data_24c8d3418277603b234b51789ef28d48
#
_entry.id   24c8d3418277603b234b51789ef28d48
#
_cell.length_a   1.000
_cell.length_b   1.000
_cell.length_c   1.000
_cell.angle_alpha   90.00
_cell.angle_beta   90.00
_cell.angle_gamma   90.00
#
_symmetry.space_group_name_H-M   'P 1'
#
loop_
_entity.id
_entity.type
_entity.pdbx_description
1 polymer ?
#
loop_
_entity_poly.entity_id
_entity_poly.type
_entity_poly.pdbx_seq_one_letter_code
_entity_poly.pdbx_strand_id
1 'polypeptide(L)'
;MKKSAFKFSSFQEPTLSPFEKLFNIFKELIIHTSGDFDEAIEWLRELDKEYKLTDENYTIDDFVNDLLKKGYIRKEISANGDSIKISSKTERLLRKHVLKHLFGNLKKTKKGNHKTKYSSSGSDENLNIKDFVFGDPLDRILLTESLKNAIISSGENDLSLKKDDLVVWNSNHNSQMSTVLMIDISHSMILYGEDRITPAKKVAMALVEYIKTKFPKDTIDILSFGDEARPISIKDLPYLKVGPYHTNTVAGLDLAFDILRKRKNNNKQIFMITDGKPSLSLIHI
;
A
#
# COMPACT_ATOMS: atom_id res chain seq x y z
N MET A 1 -38.67 -23.15 8.48
CA MET A 1 -37.25 -23.55 8.48
C MET A 1 -36.77 -23.68 7.04
N LYS A 2 -35.96 -22.74 6.54
CA LYS A 2 -35.33 -22.84 5.19
C LYS A 2 -34.13 -23.79 5.30
N LYS A 3 -34.21 -24.93 4.64
CA LYS A 3 -33.10 -25.85 4.50
C LYS A 3 -32.09 -25.22 3.53
N SER A 4 -30.91 -24.78 4.01
CA SER A 4 -29.79 -24.38 3.15
C SER A 4 -29.16 -25.66 2.60
N ALA A 5 -29.34 -25.91 1.31
CA ALA A 5 -28.65 -26.99 0.62
C ALA A 5 -27.28 -26.50 0.15
N PHE A 6 -26.20 -27.16 0.55
CA PHE A 6 -24.88 -26.96 -0.02
C PHE A 6 -24.82 -27.64 -1.39
N LYS A 7 -24.55 -26.86 -2.43
CA LYS A 7 -24.32 -27.41 -3.77
C LYS A 7 -22.81 -27.58 -3.97
N PHE A 8 -22.35 -28.79 -3.96
CA PHE A 8 -20.97 -29.10 -4.35
C PHE A 8 -20.89 -29.04 -5.87
N SER A 9 -20.08 -28.11 -6.40
CA SER A 9 -19.66 -28.10 -7.78
C SER A 9 -18.17 -28.44 -7.83
N SER A 10 -17.75 -29.23 -8.82
CA SER A 10 -16.34 -29.46 -9.08
C SER A 10 -15.68 -28.09 -9.32
N PHE A 11 -14.58 -27.80 -8.62
CA PHE A 11 -13.78 -26.63 -8.86
C PHE A 11 -13.16 -26.78 -10.26
N GLN A 12 -13.65 -26.01 -11.22
CA GLN A 12 -12.98 -25.85 -12.49
C GLN A 12 -11.96 -24.73 -12.31
N GLU A 13 -10.68 -25.07 -12.40
CA GLU A 13 -9.64 -24.06 -12.49
C GLU A 13 -9.95 -23.15 -13.69
N PRO A 14 -9.97 -21.83 -13.51
CA PRO A 14 -10.17 -20.91 -14.62
C PRO A 14 -9.05 -21.18 -15.63
N THR A 15 -9.42 -21.59 -16.84
CA THR A 15 -8.48 -21.78 -17.95
C THR A 15 -7.89 -20.42 -18.31
N LEU A 16 -6.72 -20.11 -17.75
CA LEU A 16 -5.95 -18.92 -18.09
C LEU A 16 -5.51 -19.02 -19.56
N SER A 17 -5.64 -17.92 -20.30
CA SER A 17 -5.07 -17.84 -21.64
C SER A 17 -3.54 -18.02 -21.59
N PRO A 18 -2.89 -18.50 -22.69
CA PRO A 18 -1.44 -18.63 -22.74
C PRO A 18 -0.73 -17.33 -22.36
N PHE A 19 -1.25 -16.18 -22.84
CA PHE A 19 -0.77 -14.86 -22.44
C PHE A 19 -0.83 -14.63 -20.93
N GLU A 20 -1.94 -14.95 -20.28
CA GLU A 20 -2.11 -14.70 -18.82
C GLU A 20 -1.19 -15.57 -17.98
N LYS A 21 -0.94 -16.81 -18.40
CA LYS A 21 0.02 -17.72 -17.75
C LYS A 21 1.43 -17.13 -17.78
N LEU A 22 1.92 -16.79 -18.97
CA LEU A 22 3.24 -16.18 -19.14
C LEU A 22 3.34 -14.81 -18.46
N PHE A 23 2.29 -14.02 -18.50
CA PHE A 23 2.27 -12.70 -17.87
C PHE A 23 2.32 -12.79 -16.34
N ASN A 24 1.75 -13.83 -15.73
CA ASN A 24 1.88 -14.05 -14.28
C ASN A 24 3.33 -14.37 -13.90
N ILE A 25 4.01 -15.24 -14.66
CA ILE A 25 5.42 -15.56 -14.44
C ILE A 25 6.29 -14.32 -14.69
N PHE A 26 6.08 -13.63 -15.81
CA PHE A 26 6.80 -12.41 -16.15
C PHE A 26 6.74 -11.34 -15.06
N LYS A 27 5.58 -11.16 -14.38
CA LYS A 27 5.45 -10.23 -13.27
C LYS A 27 6.38 -10.56 -12.09
N GLU A 28 6.55 -11.83 -11.80
CA GLU A 28 7.48 -12.27 -10.75
C GLU A 28 8.93 -12.05 -11.18
N LEU A 29 9.28 -12.43 -12.41
CA LEU A 29 10.63 -12.27 -12.96
C LEU A 29 11.06 -10.80 -12.98
N ILE A 30 10.18 -9.89 -13.44
CA ILE A 30 10.51 -8.46 -13.52
C ILE A 30 10.79 -7.83 -12.15
N ILE A 31 10.21 -8.37 -11.08
CA ILE A 31 10.50 -7.93 -9.71
C ILE A 31 11.88 -8.44 -9.27
N HIS A 32 12.22 -9.67 -9.62
CA HIS A 32 13.52 -10.28 -9.32
C HIS A 32 14.67 -9.59 -10.06
N THR A 33 14.51 -9.35 -11.36
CA THR A 33 15.51 -8.66 -12.19
C THR A 33 15.56 -7.14 -11.96
N SER A 34 14.84 -6.62 -10.93
CA SER A 34 14.78 -5.18 -10.64
C SER A 34 14.35 -4.32 -11.82
N GLY A 35 13.39 -4.84 -12.62
CA GLY A 35 12.81 -4.13 -13.74
C GLY A 35 13.59 -4.26 -15.04
N ASP A 36 14.66 -5.07 -15.06
CA ASP A 36 15.39 -5.37 -16.27
C ASP A 36 14.55 -6.31 -17.15
N PHE A 37 14.11 -5.78 -18.30
CA PHE A 37 13.24 -6.50 -19.21
C PHE A 37 13.97 -7.63 -19.94
N ASP A 38 15.19 -7.35 -20.38
CA ASP A 38 15.96 -8.29 -21.21
C ASP A 38 16.35 -9.52 -20.38
N GLU A 39 16.85 -9.28 -19.15
CA GLU A 39 17.15 -10.33 -18.18
C GLU A 39 15.89 -11.14 -17.83
N ALA A 40 14.76 -10.49 -17.61
CA ALA A 40 13.49 -11.17 -17.30
C ALA A 40 13.02 -12.08 -18.44
N ILE A 41 13.21 -11.66 -19.72
CA ILE A 41 12.86 -12.47 -20.88
C ILE A 41 13.84 -13.63 -21.07
N GLU A 42 15.13 -13.44 -20.81
CA GLU A 42 16.10 -14.53 -20.82
C GLU A 42 15.72 -15.62 -19.80
N TRP A 43 15.43 -15.26 -18.58
CA TRP A 43 14.97 -16.20 -17.57
C TRP A 43 13.65 -16.88 -17.96
N LEU A 44 12.73 -16.14 -18.59
CA LEU A 44 11.49 -16.73 -19.09
C LEU A 44 11.74 -17.77 -20.18
N ARG A 45 12.72 -17.53 -21.08
CA ARG A 45 13.12 -18.49 -22.13
C ARG A 45 13.79 -19.73 -21.51
N GLU A 46 14.58 -19.58 -20.46
CA GLU A 46 15.17 -20.73 -19.75
C GLU A 46 14.09 -21.58 -19.07
N LEU A 47 13.14 -20.93 -18.40
CA LEU A 47 11.99 -21.62 -17.80
C LEU A 47 11.13 -22.34 -18.85
N ASP A 48 10.96 -21.73 -20.03
CA ASP A 48 10.20 -22.34 -21.10
C ASP A 48 10.87 -23.63 -21.65
N LYS A 49 12.20 -23.64 -21.75
CA LYS A 49 12.95 -24.85 -22.15
C LYS A 49 12.76 -25.99 -21.14
N GLU A 50 12.69 -25.69 -19.86
CA GLU A 50 12.57 -26.68 -18.79
C GLU A 50 11.12 -27.15 -18.60
N TYR A 51 10.18 -26.20 -18.54
CA TYR A 51 8.78 -26.46 -18.14
C TYR A 51 7.79 -26.47 -19.31
N LYS A 52 8.23 -26.20 -20.55
CA LYS A 52 7.37 -26.13 -21.76
C LYS A 52 6.13 -25.26 -21.54
N LEU A 53 6.38 -23.98 -21.17
CA LEU A 53 5.34 -23.00 -20.86
C LEU A 53 4.62 -22.50 -22.11
N THR A 54 5.26 -22.62 -23.27
CA THR A 54 4.76 -22.20 -24.60
C THR A 54 4.40 -23.42 -25.46
N ASP A 55 3.56 -23.19 -26.47
CA ASP A 55 3.12 -24.17 -27.45
C ASP A 55 3.56 -23.70 -28.82
N GLU A 56 3.45 -24.59 -29.85
CA GLU A 56 3.74 -24.25 -31.26
C GLU A 56 2.90 -23.07 -31.77
N ASN A 57 1.71 -22.83 -31.19
CA ASN A 57 0.79 -21.78 -31.59
C ASN A 57 1.03 -20.42 -30.83
N TYR A 58 1.80 -20.41 -29.74
CA TYR A 58 2.05 -19.22 -28.97
C TYR A 58 3.45 -19.26 -28.35
N THR A 59 4.36 -18.52 -28.93
CA THR A 59 5.78 -18.46 -28.56
C THR A 59 6.07 -17.29 -27.59
N ILE A 60 7.28 -17.26 -27.00
CA ILE A 60 7.74 -16.12 -26.19
C ILE A 60 7.82 -14.84 -27.01
N ASP A 61 8.16 -14.93 -28.30
CA ASP A 61 8.21 -13.74 -29.16
C ASP A 61 6.81 -13.20 -29.45
N ASP A 62 5.79 -14.07 -29.56
CA ASP A 62 4.39 -13.66 -29.63
C ASP A 62 3.95 -12.97 -28.33
N PHE A 63 4.40 -13.49 -27.19
CA PHE A 63 4.15 -12.88 -25.88
C PHE A 63 4.75 -11.48 -25.78
N VAL A 64 6.00 -11.29 -26.23
CA VAL A 64 6.66 -9.96 -26.26
C VAL A 64 5.92 -9.00 -27.17
N ASN A 65 5.50 -9.46 -28.36
CA ASN A 65 4.69 -8.65 -29.28
C ASN A 65 3.35 -8.26 -28.66
N ASP A 66 2.71 -9.16 -27.93
CA ASP A 66 1.46 -8.88 -27.23
C ASP A 66 1.66 -7.91 -26.06
N LEU A 67 2.78 -7.98 -25.35
CA LEU A 67 3.12 -6.99 -24.31
C LEU A 67 3.24 -5.58 -24.91
N LEU A 68 3.86 -5.45 -26.10
CA LEU A 68 3.96 -4.17 -26.83
C LEU A 68 2.58 -3.69 -27.28
N LYS A 69 1.80 -4.54 -27.97
CA LYS A 69 0.46 -4.22 -28.48
C LYS A 69 -0.50 -3.79 -27.37
N LYS A 70 -0.46 -4.48 -26.22
CA LYS A 70 -1.31 -4.17 -25.06
C LYS A 70 -0.78 -3.01 -24.21
N GLY A 71 0.40 -2.45 -24.55
CA GLY A 71 1.00 -1.30 -23.87
C GLY A 71 1.52 -1.62 -22.47
N TYR A 72 1.95 -2.84 -22.23
CA TYR A 72 2.61 -3.24 -20.99
C TYR A 72 4.08 -2.87 -20.96
N ILE A 73 4.72 -2.84 -22.11
CA ILE A 73 6.10 -2.40 -22.32
C ILE A 73 6.14 -1.34 -23.41
N ARG A 74 7.20 -0.56 -23.42
CA ARG A 74 7.46 0.47 -24.43
C ARG A 74 8.91 0.43 -24.87
N LYS A 75 9.15 0.72 -26.15
CA LYS A 75 10.50 0.91 -26.66
C LYS A 75 10.92 2.35 -26.38
N GLU A 76 12.06 2.52 -25.78
CA GLU A 76 12.73 3.83 -25.64
C GLU A 76 13.94 3.83 -26.59
N ILE A 77 13.91 4.77 -27.53
CA ILE A 77 15.03 4.99 -28.44
C ILE A 77 15.99 5.95 -27.73
N SER A 78 17.16 5.44 -27.36
CA SER A 78 18.22 6.24 -26.73
C SER A 78 19.42 6.33 -27.66
N ALA A 79 20.27 7.34 -27.45
CA ALA A 79 21.52 7.49 -28.21
C ALA A 79 22.46 6.28 -28.12
N ASN A 80 22.27 5.42 -27.09
CA ASN A 80 23.06 4.22 -26.82
C ASN A 80 22.39 2.92 -27.31
N GLY A 81 21.29 3.00 -28.07
CA GLY A 81 20.53 1.87 -28.59
C GLY A 81 19.09 1.82 -28.10
N ASP A 82 18.29 0.97 -28.72
CA ASP A 82 16.91 0.72 -28.34
C ASP A 82 16.87 -0.08 -27.03
N SER A 83 16.16 0.43 -26.02
CA SER A 83 15.90 -0.27 -24.77
C SER A 83 14.40 -0.48 -24.58
N ILE A 84 14.03 -1.61 -23.99
CA ILE A 84 12.63 -1.90 -23.67
C ILE A 84 12.43 -1.62 -22.19
N LYS A 85 11.42 -0.82 -21.84
CA LYS A 85 11.05 -0.52 -20.47
C LYS A 85 9.61 -0.90 -20.19
N ILE A 86 9.35 -1.27 -18.94
CA ILE A 86 7.99 -1.53 -18.49
C ILE A 86 7.20 -0.22 -18.42
N SER A 87 5.92 -0.26 -18.75
CA SER A 87 5.05 0.91 -18.71
C SER A 87 4.51 1.16 -17.30
N SER A 88 4.07 2.40 -17.03
CA SER A 88 3.39 2.74 -15.76
C SER A 88 2.12 1.90 -15.50
N LYS A 89 1.51 1.36 -16.57
CA LYS A 89 0.41 0.39 -16.49
C LYS A 89 0.89 -0.90 -15.83
N THR A 90 2.04 -1.41 -16.28
CA THR A 90 2.64 -2.63 -15.72
C THR A 90 3.10 -2.41 -14.29
N GLU A 91 3.77 -1.31 -13.97
CA GLU A 91 4.14 -0.97 -12.59
C GLU A 91 2.94 -1.00 -11.62
N ARG A 92 1.81 -0.45 -12.06
CA ARG A 92 0.57 -0.50 -11.27
C ARG A 92 0.03 -1.92 -11.12
N LEU A 93 0.12 -2.73 -12.18
CA LEU A 93 -0.31 -4.14 -12.14
C LEU A 93 0.60 -4.97 -11.24
N LEU A 94 1.92 -4.73 -11.25
CA LEU A 94 2.86 -5.37 -10.34
C LEU A 94 2.47 -5.14 -8.88
N ARG A 95 2.26 -3.88 -8.48
CA ARG A 95 1.84 -3.55 -7.10
C ARG A 95 0.54 -4.24 -6.71
N LYS A 96 -0.46 -4.26 -7.61
CA LYS A 96 -1.73 -4.94 -7.35
C LYS A 96 -1.57 -6.47 -7.28
N HIS A 97 -0.71 -7.04 -8.12
CA HIS A 97 -0.43 -8.46 -8.12
C HIS A 97 0.19 -8.89 -6.79
N VAL A 98 1.23 -8.18 -6.36
CA VAL A 98 1.90 -8.43 -5.08
C VAL A 98 0.95 -8.22 -3.90
N LEU A 99 0.12 -7.16 -3.91
CA LEU A 99 -0.89 -6.94 -2.88
C LEU A 99 -1.87 -8.11 -2.77
N LYS A 100 -2.36 -8.61 -3.93
CA LYS A 100 -3.27 -9.76 -3.96
C LYS A 100 -2.60 -11.04 -3.45
N HIS A 101 -1.34 -11.23 -3.80
CA HIS A 101 -0.56 -12.41 -3.40
C HIS A 101 -0.31 -12.44 -1.89
N LEU A 102 0.08 -11.31 -1.30
CA LEU A 102 0.42 -11.21 0.14
C LEU A 102 -0.81 -11.07 1.05
N PHE A 103 -1.81 -10.32 0.64
CA PHE A 103 -2.95 -9.96 1.50
C PHE A 103 -4.30 -10.47 0.98
N GLY A 104 -4.34 -11.18 -0.13
CA GLY A 104 -5.56 -11.66 -0.75
C GLY A 104 -6.43 -10.53 -1.35
N ASN A 105 -7.74 -10.80 -1.49
CA ASN A 105 -8.66 -9.84 -2.09
C ASN A 105 -9.13 -8.79 -1.07
N LEU A 106 -8.48 -7.62 -1.05
CA LEU A 106 -8.88 -6.51 -0.20
C LEU A 106 -10.01 -5.70 -0.84
N LYS A 107 -11.13 -5.57 -0.14
CA LYS A 107 -12.23 -4.69 -0.56
C LYS A 107 -11.85 -3.24 -0.27
N LYS A 108 -12.15 -2.32 -1.22
CA LYS A 108 -12.01 -0.87 -0.99
C LYS A 108 -12.94 -0.44 0.14
N THR A 109 -12.42 0.28 1.11
CA THR A 109 -13.23 1.00 2.10
C THR A 109 -13.41 2.44 1.63
N LYS A 110 -14.65 2.93 1.67
CA LYS A 110 -14.98 4.30 1.23
C LYS A 110 -14.50 5.40 2.19
N LYS A 111 -14.11 5.04 3.41
CA LYS A 111 -13.71 6.00 4.49
C LYS A 111 -12.37 5.58 5.08
N GLY A 112 -11.50 6.54 5.38
CA GLY A 112 -10.33 6.35 6.22
C GLY A 112 -10.80 6.06 7.65
N ASN A 113 -10.40 4.93 8.25
CA ASN A 113 -10.97 4.43 9.50
C ASN A 113 -9.91 4.22 10.58
N HIS A 114 -9.03 5.19 10.78
CA HIS A 114 -8.23 5.17 12.00
C HIS A 114 -9.05 5.78 13.14
N LYS A 115 -9.60 4.93 14.01
CA LYS A 115 -10.27 5.37 15.22
C LYS A 115 -9.23 5.95 16.19
N THR A 116 -9.31 7.22 16.49
CA THR A 116 -8.46 7.87 17.49
C THR A 116 -9.29 8.27 18.70
N LYS A 117 -8.66 8.19 19.89
CA LYS A 117 -9.26 8.66 21.15
C LYS A 117 -9.25 10.18 21.27
N TYR A 118 -8.54 10.90 20.39
CA TYR A 118 -8.36 12.34 20.45
C TYR A 118 -9.00 13.04 19.24
N SER A 119 -9.62 14.19 19.49
CA SER A 119 -10.24 15.02 18.47
C SER A 119 -9.18 15.69 17.59
N SER A 120 -9.19 15.39 16.30
CA SER A 120 -8.44 16.13 15.30
C SER A 120 -9.40 16.71 14.25
N SER A 121 -9.02 17.80 13.60
CA SER A 121 -9.84 18.58 12.67
C SER A 121 -10.07 17.87 11.32
N GLY A 122 -10.66 16.68 11.35
CA GLY A 122 -11.04 15.94 10.14
C GLY A 122 -12.56 15.82 10.04
N SER A 123 -13.14 16.48 9.08
CA SER A 123 -14.59 16.51 8.86
C SER A 123 -15.06 15.27 8.09
N ASP A 124 -15.50 14.24 8.79
CA ASP A 124 -16.48 13.27 8.25
C ASP A 124 -17.53 13.05 9.35
N GLU A 125 -18.67 13.67 9.18
CA GLU A 125 -19.85 13.52 10.02
C GLU A 125 -20.39 12.10 9.86
N ASN A 126 -20.13 11.24 10.84
CA ASN A 126 -20.96 10.07 11.02
C ASN A 126 -22.23 10.54 11.77
N LEU A 127 -23.39 10.29 11.16
CA LEU A 127 -24.72 10.61 11.67
C LEU A 127 -25.10 9.83 12.97
N ASN A 128 -24.14 9.43 13.78
CA ASN A 128 -24.41 8.79 15.06
C ASN A 128 -24.54 9.86 16.14
N ILE A 129 -25.64 9.79 16.85
CA ILE A 129 -25.97 10.64 17.99
C ILE A 129 -25.40 9.97 19.25
N LYS A 130 -24.83 10.76 20.17
CA LYS A 130 -24.41 10.31 21.49
C LYS A 130 -24.93 11.29 22.57
N ASP A 131 -25.04 10.83 23.78
CA ASP A 131 -25.34 11.68 24.92
C ASP A 131 -24.21 12.70 25.16
N PHE A 132 -24.60 13.92 25.59
CA PHE A 132 -23.66 14.98 25.84
C PHE A 132 -22.81 14.66 27.11
N VAL A 133 -21.49 14.75 26.91
CA VAL A 133 -20.51 14.62 27.99
C VAL A 133 -19.82 15.98 28.21
N PHE A 134 -19.54 16.36 29.48
CA PHE A 134 -18.83 17.59 29.76
C PHE A 134 -17.49 17.65 29.02
N GLY A 135 -17.31 18.69 28.20
CA GLY A 135 -16.16 18.85 27.30
C GLY A 135 -16.51 18.69 25.81
N ASP A 136 -17.71 18.23 25.50
CA ASP A 136 -18.18 18.25 24.10
C ASP A 136 -18.45 19.69 23.64
N PRO A 137 -18.13 20.05 22.36
CA PRO A 137 -18.39 21.40 21.85
C PRO A 137 -19.89 21.71 21.77
N LEU A 138 -20.29 22.87 22.26
CA LEU A 138 -21.70 23.28 22.34
C LEU A 138 -22.34 23.50 20.96
N ASP A 139 -21.55 23.81 19.93
CA ASP A 139 -21.99 23.95 18.51
C ASP A 139 -22.48 22.66 17.89
N ARG A 140 -22.21 21.52 18.54
CA ARG A 140 -22.63 20.18 18.09
C ARG A 140 -23.88 19.64 18.76
N ILE A 141 -24.50 20.40 19.63
CA ILE A 141 -25.73 20.00 20.30
C ILE A 141 -26.87 19.95 19.29
N LEU A 142 -27.54 18.83 19.23
CA LEU A 142 -28.75 18.63 18.46
C LEU A 142 -29.95 19.14 19.24
N LEU A 143 -30.25 20.43 19.11
CA LEU A 143 -31.36 21.07 19.86
C LEU A 143 -32.67 20.36 19.65
N THR A 144 -32.99 19.91 18.44
CA THR A 144 -34.26 19.23 18.12
C THR A 144 -34.41 17.91 18.89
N GLU A 145 -33.38 17.07 18.89
CA GLU A 145 -33.42 15.80 19.61
C GLU A 145 -33.30 15.99 21.12
N SER A 146 -32.52 16.97 21.56
CA SER A 146 -32.42 17.32 23.00
C SER A 146 -33.74 17.84 23.57
N LEU A 147 -34.47 18.70 22.84
CA LEU A 147 -35.79 19.17 23.22
C LEU A 147 -36.80 18.03 23.27
N LYS A 148 -36.76 17.12 22.27
CA LYS A 148 -37.60 15.93 22.27
C LYS A 148 -37.37 15.06 23.51
N ASN A 149 -36.10 14.83 23.88
CA ASN A 149 -35.77 14.11 25.10
C ASN A 149 -36.27 14.83 26.35
N ALA A 150 -36.14 16.16 26.43
CA ALA A 150 -36.66 16.97 27.53
C ALA A 150 -38.17 16.87 27.69
N ILE A 151 -38.93 16.89 26.56
CA ILE A 151 -40.40 16.71 26.59
C ILE A 151 -40.75 15.30 27.06
N ILE A 152 -39.98 14.28 26.64
CA ILE A 152 -40.23 12.90 27.09
C ILE A 152 -39.94 12.72 28.56
N SER A 153 -38.86 13.37 29.08
CA SER A 153 -38.43 13.24 30.48
C SER A 153 -39.24 14.10 31.47
N SER A 154 -39.68 15.29 31.07
CA SER A 154 -40.32 16.28 31.98
C SER A 154 -41.84 16.45 31.72
N GLY A 155 -42.40 15.92 30.62
CA GLY A 155 -43.81 16.12 30.20
C GLY A 155 -44.02 17.44 29.45
N GLU A 156 -45.15 17.54 28.74
CA GLU A 156 -45.46 18.68 27.85
C GLU A 156 -45.58 20.05 28.54
N ASN A 157 -45.79 20.08 29.87
CA ASN A 157 -46.06 21.31 30.62
C ASN A 157 -44.81 21.92 31.29
N ASP A 158 -43.68 21.27 31.32
CA ASP A 158 -42.43 21.78 31.94
C ASP A 158 -41.23 21.56 30.99
N LEU A 159 -40.95 22.59 30.23
CA LEU A 159 -39.82 22.59 29.27
C LEU A 159 -38.50 22.94 29.97
N SER A 160 -38.09 22.11 30.91
CA SER A 160 -36.76 22.24 31.54
C SER A 160 -35.75 21.30 30.88
N LEU A 161 -34.77 21.88 30.18
CA LEU A 161 -33.70 21.14 29.53
C LEU A 161 -32.65 20.73 30.59
N LYS A 162 -32.53 19.44 30.84
CA LYS A 162 -31.54 18.88 31.75
C LYS A 162 -30.33 18.41 30.97
N LYS A 163 -29.18 18.26 31.63
CA LYS A 163 -27.95 17.78 31.00
C LYS A 163 -28.14 16.42 30.33
N ASP A 164 -28.91 15.54 30.96
CA ASP A 164 -29.14 14.18 30.48
C ASP A 164 -30.07 14.11 29.22
N ASP A 165 -30.75 15.22 28.91
CA ASP A 165 -31.57 15.35 27.72
C ASP A 165 -30.75 15.79 26.49
N LEU A 166 -29.53 16.31 26.75
CA LEU A 166 -28.66 16.83 25.70
C LEU A 166 -28.01 15.73 24.91
N VAL A 167 -28.18 15.82 23.61
CA VAL A 167 -27.53 14.93 22.64
C VAL A 167 -26.70 15.72 21.63
N VAL A 168 -25.57 15.14 21.26
CA VAL A 168 -24.62 15.76 20.32
C VAL A 168 -24.31 14.84 19.16
N TRP A 169 -23.97 15.43 18.03
CA TRP A 169 -23.40 14.67 16.92
C TRP A 169 -22.11 13.97 17.36
N ASN A 170 -22.11 12.65 17.24
CA ASN A 170 -20.89 11.87 17.44
C ASN A 170 -20.00 12.01 16.19
N SER A 171 -19.08 12.96 16.23
CA SER A 171 -18.04 13.04 15.22
C SER A 171 -16.94 12.01 15.55
N ASN A 172 -17.02 10.85 14.91
CA ASN A 172 -15.85 9.99 14.84
C ASN A 172 -14.82 10.71 13.97
N HIS A 173 -13.87 11.35 14.61
CA HIS A 173 -12.75 11.98 13.92
C HIS A 173 -11.88 10.89 13.31
N ASN A 174 -12.08 10.64 12.02
CA ASN A 174 -11.17 9.80 11.25
C ASN A 174 -9.92 10.61 10.97
N SER A 175 -8.89 10.40 11.78
CA SER A 175 -7.62 11.10 11.59
C SER A 175 -6.89 10.53 10.37
N GLN A 176 -6.29 11.42 9.60
CA GLN A 176 -5.37 11.08 8.53
C GLN A 176 -4.01 10.73 9.12
N MET A 177 -3.35 9.76 8.53
CA MET A 177 -2.02 9.33 8.93
C MET A 177 -0.97 9.67 7.88
N SER A 178 0.20 10.07 8.32
CA SER A 178 1.38 10.23 7.47
C SER A 178 2.36 9.11 7.75
N THR A 179 2.63 8.32 6.73
CA THR A 179 3.54 7.15 6.81
C THR A 179 4.80 7.43 6.02
N VAL A 180 5.95 7.16 6.61
CA VAL A 180 7.23 7.05 5.88
C VAL A 180 7.63 5.58 5.87
N LEU A 181 7.88 5.04 4.68
CA LEU A 181 8.39 3.70 4.47
C LEU A 181 9.89 3.80 4.15
N MET A 182 10.73 3.26 5.01
CA MET A 182 12.17 3.18 4.86
C MET A 182 12.56 1.80 4.35
N ILE A 183 13.38 1.72 3.29
CA ILE A 183 13.83 0.46 2.69
C ILE A 183 15.35 0.43 2.72
N ASP A 184 15.88 -0.58 3.35
CA ASP A 184 17.31 -0.87 3.39
C ASP A 184 17.77 -1.37 2.01
N ILE A 185 18.81 -0.74 1.47
CA ILE A 185 19.47 -1.14 0.23
C ILE A 185 20.96 -1.45 0.46
N SER A 186 21.36 -1.70 1.70
CA SER A 186 22.73 -2.07 2.07
C SER A 186 23.10 -3.44 1.54
N HIS A 187 24.40 -3.70 1.48
CA HIS A 187 24.95 -4.92 0.92
C HIS A 187 24.47 -6.20 1.63
N SER A 188 24.13 -6.13 2.92
CA SER A 188 23.60 -7.24 3.70
C SER A 188 22.29 -7.83 3.12
N MET A 189 21.54 -7.03 2.37
CA MET A 189 20.28 -7.46 1.74
C MET A 189 20.45 -8.53 0.63
N ILE A 190 21.69 -8.82 0.21
CA ILE A 190 22.02 -9.87 -0.79
C ILE A 190 23.20 -10.76 -0.34
N LEU A 191 23.65 -10.64 0.92
CA LEU A 191 24.77 -11.42 1.43
C LEU A 191 24.38 -12.91 1.62
N TYR A 192 25.40 -13.77 1.54
CA TYR A 192 25.30 -15.21 1.78
C TYR A 192 24.38 -15.99 0.82
N GLY A 193 24.13 -15.46 -0.40
CA GLY A 193 23.26 -16.12 -1.38
C GLY A 193 21.77 -16.00 -1.09
N GLU A 194 21.39 -15.23 -0.09
CA GLU A 194 19.99 -14.93 0.22
C GLU A 194 19.54 -13.63 -0.46
N ASP A 195 18.52 -13.71 -1.29
CA ASP A 195 17.86 -12.54 -1.87
C ASP A 195 16.82 -11.98 -0.90
N ARG A 196 17.20 -11.03 -0.05
CA ARG A 196 16.31 -10.36 0.89
C ARG A 196 15.67 -9.11 0.31
N ILE A 197 16.28 -8.51 -0.73
CA ILE A 197 15.76 -7.30 -1.35
C ILE A 197 14.47 -7.55 -2.14
N THR A 198 14.32 -8.69 -2.80
CA THR A 198 13.09 -9.01 -3.53
C THR A 198 11.88 -9.15 -2.62
N PRO A 199 11.90 -9.91 -1.51
CA PRO A 199 10.84 -9.88 -0.51
C PRO A 199 10.56 -8.48 0.05
N ALA A 200 11.60 -7.69 0.35
CA ALA A 200 11.48 -6.33 0.84
C ALA A 200 10.73 -5.42 -0.16
N LYS A 201 11.09 -5.48 -1.44
CA LYS A 201 10.37 -4.78 -2.53
C LYS A 201 8.90 -5.21 -2.61
N LYS A 202 8.63 -6.53 -2.53
CA LYS A 202 7.26 -7.06 -2.55
C LYS A 202 6.44 -6.52 -1.39
N VAL A 203 6.96 -6.56 -0.16
CA VAL A 203 6.28 -6.02 1.02
C VAL A 203 6.04 -4.52 0.88
N ALA A 204 7.06 -3.75 0.45
CA ALA A 204 6.95 -2.31 0.23
C ALA A 204 5.85 -1.97 -0.80
N MET A 205 5.85 -2.63 -1.95
CA MET A 205 4.83 -2.44 -2.99
C MET A 205 3.43 -2.77 -2.50
N ALA A 206 3.28 -3.87 -1.76
CA ALA A 206 2.00 -4.28 -1.20
C ALA A 206 1.49 -3.28 -0.17
N LEU A 207 2.36 -2.81 0.74
CA LEU A 207 2.00 -1.84 1.77
C LEU A 207 1.55 -0.50 1.16
N VAL A 208 2.27 -0.02 0.14
CA VAL A 208 1.90 1.20 -0.59
C VAL A 208 0.54 1.07 -1.26
N GLU A 209 0.31 -0.02 -1.96
CA GLU A 209 -0.98 -0.25 -2.64
C GLU A 209 -2.11 -0.47 -1.62
N TYR A 210 -1.82 -1.12 -0.48
CA TYR A 210 -2.74 -1.29 0.63
C TYR A 210 -3.19 0.06 1.20
N ILE A 211 -2.23 0.92 1.59
CA ILE A 211 -2.53 2.23 2.16
C ILE A 211 -3.33 3.07 1.16
N LYS A 212 -2.91 3.15 -0.09
CA LYS A 212 -3.62 3.91 -1.13
C LYS A 212 -5.03 3.40 -1.43
N THR A 213 -5.27 2.09 -1.25
CA THR A 213 -6.57 1.48 -1.53
C THR A 213 -7.51 1.59 -0.33
N LYS A 214 -7.01 1.33 0.87
CA LYS A 214 -7.80 1.30 2.12
C LYS A 214 -7.95 2.68 2.75
N PHE A 215 -6.91 3.48 2.69
CA PHE A 215 -6.82 4.78 3.35
C PHE A 215 -6.43 5.88 2.35
N PRO A 216 -7.33 6.23 1.42
CA PRO A 216 -7.01 7.16 0.32
C PRO A 216 -6.68 8.58 0.80
N LYS A 217 -7.03 8.95 2.03
CA LYS A 217 -6.71 10.23 2.66
C LYS A 217 -5.35 10.24 3.35
N ASP A 218 -4.74 9.07 3.59
CA ASP A 218 -3.43 8.95 4.20
C ASP A 218 -2.32 9.29 3.19
N THR A 219 -1.21 9.80 3.71
CA THR A 219 -0.02 10.04 2.90
C THR A 219 1.01 8.96 3.14
N ILE A 220 1.67 8.54 2.07
CA ILE A 220 2.81 7.63 2.15
C ILE A 220 3.97 8.17 1.33
N ASP A 221 5.09 8.35 1.99
CA ASP A 221 6.38 8.72 1.43
C ASP A 221 7.33 7.54 1.56
N ILE A 222 8.24 7.38 0.61
CA ILE A 222 9.17 6.26 0.60
C ILE A 222 10.59 6.81 0.50
N LEU A 223 11.48 6.19 1.23
CA LEU A 223 12.90 6.46 1.12
C LEU A 223 13.71 5.15 1.13
N SER A 224 14.83 5.16 0.46
CA SER A 224 15.87 4.12 0.58
C SER A 224 17.01 4.65 1.42
N PHE A 225 17.68 3.76 2.16
CA PHE A 225 18.87 4.09 2.93
C PHE A 225 19.92 2.99 2.80
N GLY A 226 21.16 3.42 2.79
CA GLY A 226 22.39 2.67 2.77
C GLY A 226 23.44 3.53 3.45
N ASP A 227 24.51 3.96 2.78
CA ASP A 227 25.44 4.98 3.31
C ASP A 227 24.75 6.33 3.50
N GLU A 228 23.88 6.68 2.55
CA GLU A 228 23.02 7.85 2.57
C GLU A 228 21.54 7.47 2.48
N ALA A 229 20.68 8.41 2.84
CA ALA A 229 19.24 8.26 2.67
C ALA A 229 18.74 9.14 1.53
N ARG A 230 17.84 8.59 0.69
CA ARG A 230 17.27 9.30 -0.46
C ARG A 230 15.77 9.04 -0.57
N PRO A 231 14.94 10.07 -0.82
CA PRO A 231 13.53 9.87 -1.14
C PRO A 231 13.41 9.16 -2.49
N ILE A 232 12.48 8.22 -2.60
CA ILE A 232 12.22 7.49 -3.84
C ILE A 232 10.75 7.60 -4.23
N SER A 233 10.47 7.57 -5.53
CA SER A 233 9.11 7.54 -6.03
C SER A 233 8.51 6.13 -5.89
N ILE A 234 7.20 6.05 -5.70
CA ILE A 234 6.48 4.77 -5.70
C ILE A 234 6.69 3.97 -6.99
N LYS A 235 6.95 4.65 -8.09
CA LYS A 235 7.24 4.03 -9.39
C LYS A 235 8.58 3.33 -9.39
N ASP A 236 9.53 3.82 -8.59
CA ASP A 236 10.91 3.32 -8.57
C ASP A 236 11.07 2.06 -7.70
N LEU A 237 10.03 1.68 -6.92
CA LEU A 237 10.08 0.50 -6.05
C LEU A 237 10.48 -0.80 -6.77
N PRO A 238 9.94 -1.15 -7.95
CA PRO A 238 10.35 -2.37 -8.66
C PRO A 238 11.83 -2.36 -9.07
N TYR A 239 12.38 -1.17 -9.32
CA TYR A 239 13.73 -0.97 -9.85
C TYR A 239 14.81 -0.83 -8.78
N LEU A 240 14.48 -0.93 -7.50
CA LEU A 240 15.44 -0.84 -6.42
C LEU A 240 16.50 -1.94 -6.55
N LYS A 241 17.75 -1.51 -6.56
CA LYS A 241 18.93 -2.38 -6.54
C LYS A 241 19.69 -2.17 -5.23
N VAL A 242 20.27 -3.23 -4.72
CA VAL A 242 21.19 -3.18 -3.60
C VAL A 242 22.54 -2.67 -4.11
N GLY A 243 23.19 -1.85 -3.31
CA GLY A 243 24.54 -1.36 -3.59
C GLY A 243 25.57 -1.86 -2.57
N PRO A 244 26.85 -1.55 -2.78
CA PRO A 244 27.92 -1.86 -1.82
C PRO A 244 27.89 -0.89 -0.64
N TYR A 245 26.70 -0.70 -0.03
CA TYR A 245 26.46 0.29 1.01
C TYR A 245 26.45 -0.35 2.39
N HIS A 246 26.84 0.43 3.38
CA HIS A 246 26.64 0.11 4.79
C HIS A 246 25.21 0.45 5.20
N THR A 247 24.80 0.01 6.39
CA THR A 247 23.48 0.30 6.92
C THR A 247 23.54 1.53 7.83
N ASN A 248 23.29 2.72 7.28
CA ASN A 248 23.20 3.98 8.02
C ASN A 248 21.74 4.29 8.39
N THR A 249 21.27 3.66 9.45
CA THR A 249 19.90 3.85 9.93
C THR A 249 19.65 5.28 10.42
N VAL A 250 20.67 5.97 10.93
CA VAL A 250 20.56 7.35 11.43
C VAL A 250 20.19 8.29 10.28
N ALA A 251 20.95 8.26 9.17
CA ALA A 251 20.63 9.07 8.00
C ALA A 251 19.20 8.80 7.48
N GLY A 252 18.78 7.53 7.50
CA GLY A 252 17.41 7.13 7.13
C GLY A 252 16.36 7.75 8.05
N LEU A 253 16.56 7.68 9.35
CA LEU A 253 15.62 8.24 10.35
C LEU A 253 15.58 9.77 10.29
N ASP A 254 16.72 10.44 10.14
CA ASP A 254 16.78 11.91 10.03
C ASP A 254 15.95 12.39 8.83
N LEU A 255 16.16 11.76 7.67
CA LEU A 255 15.34 12.09 6.49
C LEU A 255 13.86 11.78 6.70
N ALA A 256 13.53 10.66 7.37
CA ALA A 256 12.15 10.31 7.67
C ALA A 256 11.48 11.34 8.59
N PHE A 257 12.19 11.80 9.63
CA PHE A 257 11.71 12.87 10.52
C PHE A 257 11.52 14.18 9.77
N ASP A 258 12.43 14.56 8.86
CA ASP A 258 12.31 15.78 8.06
C ASP A 258 11.10 15.74 7.13
N ILE A 259 10.82 14.58 6.52
CA ILE A 259 9.62 14.38 5.71
C ILE A 259 8.36 14.51 6.59
N LEU A 260 8.32 13.81 7.72
CA LEU A 260 7.17 13.82 8.63
C LEU A 260 6.93 15.17 9.28
N ARG A 261 8.00 15.95 9.56
CA ARG A 261 7.87 17.31 10.13
C ARG A 261 7.11 18.24 9.19
N LYS A 262 7.27 18.10 7.88
CA LYS A 262 6.56 18.88 6.84
C LYS A 262 5.09 18.45 6.67
N ARG A 263 4.70 17.29 7.18
CA ARG A 263 3.31 16.79 7.07
C ARG A 263 2.44 17.41 8.17
N LYS A 264 1.25 17.88 7.77
CA LYS A 264 0.28 18.55 8.67
C LYS A 264 -0.49 17.57 9.56
N ASN A 265 -0.50 16.27 9.22
CA ASN A 265 -1.25 15.26 9.95
C ASN A 265 -0.61 15.01 11.34
N ASN A 266 -1.45 14.93 12.38
CA ASN A 266 -0.99 14.71 13.76
C ASN A 266 -0.46 13.27 13.96
N ASN A 267 -1.08 12.29 13.29
CA ASN A 267 -0.64 10.90 13.38
C ASN A 267 0.45 10.64 12.33
N LYS A 268 1.59 10.24 12.83
CA LYS A 268 2.79 9.98 12.03
C LYS A 268 3.37 8.64 12.41
N GLN A 269 3.82 7.87 11.40
CA GLN A 269 4.46 6.59 11.63
C GLN A 269 5.59 6.34 10.62
N ILE A 270 6.55 5.54 11.06
CA ILE A 270 7.65 5.07 10.24
C ILE A 270 7.58 3.55 10.19
N PHE A 271 7.62 2.98 8.99
CA PHE A 271 7.89 1.56 8.77
C PHE A 271 9.28 1.42 8.20
N MET A 272 10.06 0.53 8.79
CA MET A 272 11.40 0.21 8.32
C MET A 272 11.45 -1.25 7.88
N ILE A 273 11.98 -1.49 6.68
CA ILE A 273 12.27 -2.81 6.15
C ILE A 273 13.78 -2.92 6.05
N THR A 274 14.35 -3.77 6.88
CA THR A 274 15.80 -4.02 6.99
C THR A 274 16.03 -5.47 7.38
N ASP A 275 17.19 -6.00 7.11
CA ASP A 275 17.58 -7.38 7.46
C ASP A 275 18.39 -7.47 8.76
N GLY A 276 18.70 -6.36 9.40
CA GLY A 276 19.43 -6.48 10.62
C GLY A 276 19.98 -5.21 11.26
N LYS A 277 21.14 -5.35 11.87
CA LYS A 277 21.78 -4.32 12.70
C LYS A 277 22.42 -3.23 11.84
N PRO A 278 22.38 -1.96 12.28
CA PRO A 278 23.14 -0.90 11.64
C PRO A 278 24.63 -1.25 11.67
N SER A 279 25.27 -1.16 10.52
CA SER A 279 26.72 -1.41 10.39
C SER A 279 27.56 -0.16 10.65
N LEU A 280 26.95 1.02 10.52
CA LEU A 280 27.57 2.28 10.95
C LEU A 280 27.18 2.52 12.40
N SER A 281 28.17 2.35 13.27
CA SER A 281 28.03 2.56 14.71
C SER A 281 27.86 4.04 15.04
N LEU A 282 26.99 4.33 16.03
CA LEU A 282 26.82 5.64 16.67
C LEU A 282 28.08 6.14 17.44
N ILE A 283 29.26 5.53 17.22
CA ILE A 283 30.51 5.80 18.00
C ILE A 283 31.23 7.08 17.55
N HIS A 284 30.66 7.84 16.61
CA HIS A 284 31.22 9.14 16.19
C HIS A 284 30.24 10.30 16.39
N ILE A 285 29.76 10.45 17.63
CA ILE A 285 29.23 11.73 18.13
C ILE A 285 30.13 12.19 19.26
#